data_839c99411f1406a87db2f92296c6f723
#
_entry.id   839c99411f1406a87db2f92296c6f723
#
_cell.length_a   1.000
_cell.length_b   1.000
_cell.length_c   1.000
_cell.angle_alpha   90.00
_cell.angle_beta   90.00
_cell.angle_gamma   90.00
#
_symmetry.space_group_name_H-M   'P 1'
#
loop_
_entity.id
_entity.type
_entity.pdbx_description
1 polymer ?
#
loop_
_entity_poly.entity_id
_entity_poly.type
_entity_poly.pdbx_seq_one_letter_code
_entity_poly.pdbx_strand_id
1 'polypeptide(L)'
;MRRRWLWAFTLLGVFNGMLFVVALWRDYDREWKRYQTAFFALEGRKARTAREEEAVKGRRHEFIQVPVAGSTRMDRCMMCHLGVEDPRFADAPQPFRTHPEIPKHPFERFGCTVCHQGQDMATTTQDAHGRVPFWEEPLLPAEYRQATCGGCHFGADLAGTPLLSQGRQLYAQRGCVACHRIRGVGGALGPDLTFVGGRKRDPAWHLRHFKDPQATVLGSTMPPFKHLPEDELKALTVYMLSLRQMPSALLPAPRTAAAAPPAR
;
A
#
# COMPACT_ATOMS: atom_id res chain seq x y z
N MET A 1 -28.82 26.31 -47.11
CA MET A 1 -27.88 25.27 -46.56
C MET A 1 -26.63 25.88 -45.92
N ARG A 2 -25.91 26.78 -46.61
CA ARG A 2 -24.64 27.38 -46.15
C ARG A 2 -24.68 28.06 -44.76
N ARG A 3 -25.74 28.78 -44.43
CA ARG A 3 -25.91 29.50 -43.15
C ARG A 3 -26.07 28.58 -41.95
N ARG A 4 -26.71 27.42 -42.11
CA ARG A 4 -26.85 26.41 -41.04
C ARG A 4 -25.51 25.76 -40.68
N TRP A 5 -24.68 25.47 -41.66
CA TRP A 5 -23.34 24.94 -41.44
C TRP A 5 -22.39 25.91 -40.76
N LEU A 6 -22.50 27.20 -41.08
CA LEU A 6 -21.73 28.25 -40.37
C LEU A 6 -22.11 28.33 -38.91
N TRP A 7 -23.40 28.30 -38.58
CA TRP A 7 -23.83 28.28 -37.18
C TRP A 7 -23.37 26.98 -36.46
N ALA A 8 -23.49 25.83 -37.07
CA ALA A 8 -23.03 24.58 -36.51
C ALA A 8 -21.51 24.60 -36.22
N PHE A 9 -20.73 25.12 -37.17
CA PHE A 9 -19.29 25.29 -37.00
C PHE A 9 -18.94 26.27 -35.88
N THR A 10 -19.63 27.42 -35.80
CA THR A 10 -19.41 28.39 -34.73
C THR A 10 -19.75 27.81 -33.37
N LEU A 11 -20.90 27.14 -33.22
CA LEU A 11 -21.32 26.51 -31.98
C LEU A 11 -20.33 25.43 -31.55
N LEU A 12 -19.85 24.60 -32.46
CA LEU A 12 -18.83 23.58 -32.19
C LEU A 12 -17.51 24.24 -31.75
N GLY A 13 -17.10 25.34 -32.39
CA GLY A 13 -15.90 26.06 -31.99
C GLY A 13 -16.00 26.68 -30.60
N VAL A 14 -17.15 27.32 -30.28
CA VAL A 14 -17.39 27.79 -28.91
C VAL A 14 -17.44 26.69 -27.90
N PHE A 15 -18.09 25.57 -28.19
CA PHE A 15 -18.13 24.40 -27.31
C PHE A 15 -16.74 23.84 -27.04
N ASN A 16 -15.91 23.65 -28.08
CA ASN A 16 -14.52 23.21 -27.89
C ASN A 16 -13.69 24.21 -27.08
N GLY A 17 -13.88 25.51 -27.31
CA GLY A 17 -13.24 26.57 -26.52
C GLY A 17 -13.61 26.47 -25.03
N MET A 18 -14.89 26.25 -24.72
CA MET A 18 -15.35 26.04 -23.34
C MET A 18 -14.73 24.78 -22.73
N LEU A 19 -14.71 23.68 -23.47
CA LEU A 19 -14.07 22.42 -22.98
C LEU A 19 -12.58 22.64 -22.69
N PHE A 20 -11.88 23.39 -23.52
CA PHE A 20 -10.48 23.74 -23.30
C PHE A 20 -10.28 24.56 -22.02
N VAL A 21 -11.11 25.58 -21.79
CA VAL A 21 -11.07 26.40 -20.57
C VAL A 21 -11.34 25.50 -19.33
N VAL A 22 -12.35 24.63 -19.41
CA VAL A 22 -12.67 23.69 -18.33
C VAL A 22 -11.50 22.74 -18.07
N ALA A 23 -10.83 22.24 -19.11
CA ALA A 23 -9.67 21.36 -18.97
C ALA A 23 -8.50 22.07 -18.27
N LEU A 24 -8.19 23.32 -18.66
CA LEU A 24 -7.16 24.13 -18.00
C LEU A 24 -7.51 24.41 -16.53
N TRP A 25 -8.77 24.76 -16.27
CA TRP A 25 -9.22 24.98 -14.89
C TRP A 25 -9.11 23.73 -14.03
N ARG A 26 -9.53 22.57 -14.54
CA ARG A 26 -9.39 21.29 -13.85
C ARG A 26 -7.92 20.90 -13.64
N ASP A 27 -7.03 21.28 -14.53
CA ASP A 27 -5.59 21.05 -14.35
C ASP A 27 -4.99 22.00 -13.31
N TYR A 28 -5.51 23.20 -13.20
CA TYR A 28 -5.13 24.17 -12.17
C TYR A 28 -5.62 23.73 -10.78
N ASP A 29 -6.92 23.34 -10.65
CA ASP A 29 -7.55 22.94 -9.38
C ASP A 29 -7.42 21.42 -9.15
N ARG A 30 -6.22 20.96 -8.88
CA ARG A 30 -5.94 19.56 -8.55
C ARG A 30 -6.12 19.30 -7.05
N GLU A 31 -6.71 18.14 -6.70
CA GLU A 31 -6.98 17.76 -5.33
C GLU A 31 -5.72 17.77 -4.44
N TRP A 32 -4.60 17.23 -4.93
CA TRP A 32 -3.34 17.21 -4.19
C TRP A 32 -2.81 18.60 -3.81
N LYS A 33 -3.07 19.64 -4.62
CA LYS A 33 -2.70 21.03 -4.30
C LYS A 33 -3.45 21.55 -3.08
N ARG A 34 -4.69 21.12 -2.87
CA ARG A 34 -5.48 21.48 -1.68
C ARG A 34 -4.85 20.91 -0.41
N TYR A 35 -4.35 19.66 -0.47
CA TYR A 35 -3.60 19.08 0.66
C TYR A 35 -2.32 19.85 0.95
N GLN A 36 -1.55 20.22 -0.07
CA GLN A 36 -0.34 21.03 0.12
C GLN A 36 -0.68 22.40 0.71
N THR A 37 -1.71 23.08 0.22
CA THR A 37 -2.16 24.35 0.80
C THR A 37 -2.54 24.20 2.28
N ALA A 38 -3.27 23.15 2.64
CA ALA A 38 -3.65 22.89 4.01
C ALA A 38 -2.42 22.57 4.90
N PHE A 39 -1.45 21.85 4.36
CA PHE A 39 -0.19 21.56 5.04
C PHE A 39 0.64 22.83 5.27
N PHE A 40 0.78 23.70 4.27
CA PHE A 40 1.50 24.98 4.43
C PHE A 40 0.84 25.87 5.48
N ALA A 41 -0.50 25.90 5.53
CA ALA A 41 -1.19 26.60 6.60
C ALA A 41 -0.93 26.00 7.98
N LEU A 42 -0.81 24.66 8.09
CA LEU A 42 -0.44 23.98 9.33
C LEU A 42 1.02 24.28 9.72
N GLU A 43 1.93 24.24 8.76
CA GLU A 43 3.34 24.56 8.94
C GLU A 43 3.53 26.00 9.43
N GLY A 44 2.79 26.96 8.85
CA GLY A 44 2.80 28.36 9.29
C GLY A 44 2.33 28.53 10.74
N ARG A 45 1.32 27.76 11.18
CA ARG A 45 0.91 27.78 12.60
C ARG A 45 1.95 27.21 13.57
N LYS A 46 2.84 26.35 13.08
CA LYS A 46 3.93 25.75 13.87
C LYS A 46 5.24 26.56 13.77
N ALA A 47 5.33 27.54 12.91
CA ALA A 47 6.50 28.41 12.76
C ALA A 47 6.77 29.16 14.08
N ARG A 48 8.03 29.17 14.50
CA ARG A 48 8.48 29.77 15.77
C ARG A 48 9.32 31.03 15.57
N THR A 49 9.76 31.26 14.33
CA THR A 49 10.62 32.38 13.96
C THR A 49 10.10 33.09 12.71
N ALA A 50 10.38 34.37 12.56
CA ALA A 50 10.02 35.14 11.36
C ALA A 50 10.62 34.51 10.07
N ARG A 51 11.81 33.90 10.18
CA ARG A 51 12.44 33.21 9.05
C ARG A 51 11.62 31.97 8.60
N GLU A 52 11.11 31.20 9.55
CA GLU A 52 10.24 30.05 9.25
C GLU A 52 8.92 30.50 8.62
N GLU A 53 8.31 31.57 9.16
CA GLU A 53 7.09 32.14 8.58
C GLU A 53 7.30 32.58 7.13
N GLU A 54 8.41 33.27 6.85
CA GLU A 54 8.72 33.72 5.49
C GLU A 54 9.00 32.54 4.55
N ALA A 55 9.69 31.50 5.04
CA ALA A 55 9.92 30.26 4.28
C ALA A 55 8.59 29.59 3.87
N VAL A 56 7.61 29.55 4.80
CA VAL A 56 6.29 28.98 4.50
C VAL A 56 5.53 29.82 3.47
N LYS A 57 5.60 31.18 3.56
CA LYS A 57 4.98 32.07 2.56
C LYS A 57 5.56 31.87 1.16
N GLY A 58 6.84 31.52 1.07
CA GLY A 58 7.54 31.22 -0.19
C GLY A 58 7.23 29.84 -0.79
N ARG A 59 6.54 28.96 -0.06
CA ARG A 59 6.21 27.61 -0.53
C ARG A 59 5.35 27.65 -1.78
N ARG A 60 5.66 26.76 -2.71
CA ARG A 60 4.87 26.51 -3.93
C ARG A 60 4.39 25.07 -3.94
N HIS A 61 3.32 24.82 -4.68
CA HIS A 61 2.85 23.47 -4.92
C HIS A 61 3.87 22.72 -5.77
N GLU A 62 4.26 21.53 -5.33
CA GLU A 62 5.25 20.70 -5.99
C GLU A 62 4.67 19.32 -6.32
N PHE A 63 5.02 18.82 -7.50
CA PHE A 63 4.64 17.47 -7.91
C PHE A 63 5.66 16.47 -7.35
N ILE A 64 5.40 15.99 -6.13
CA ILE A 64 6.31 15.12 -5.39
C ILE A 64 6.10 13.67 -5.85
N GLN A 65 7.18 13.01 -6.21
CA GLN A 65 7.18 11.58 -6.53
C GLN A 65 8.49 10.94 -6.15
N VAL A 66 8.42 9.73 -5.61
CA VAL A 66 9.54 8.94 -5.13
C VAL A 66 9.70 7.72 -6.04
N PRO A 67 10.83 7.53 -6.71
CA PRO A 67 11.09 6.30 -7.46
C PRO A 67 11.26 5.14 -6.47
N VAL A 68 10.49 4.08 -6.64
CA VAL A 68 10.62 2.86 -5.82
C VAL A 68 11.81 2.05 -6.35
N ALA A 69 12.84 1.90 -5.53
CA ALA A 69 14.09 1.27 -5.93
C ALA A 69 13.87 -0.13 -6.53
N GLY A 70 14.55 -0.37 -7.65
CA GLY A 70 14.49 -1.66 -8.35
C GLY A 70 13.17 -1.97 -9.06
N SER A 71 12.33 -0.95 -9.25
CA SER A 71 11.09 -1.07 -10.02
C SER A 71 10.93 0.13 -10.96
N THR A 72 9.95 0.04 -11.86
CA THR A 72 9.53 1.18 -12.70
C THR A 72 8.43 2.02 -12.03
N ARG A 73 8.15 1.76 -10.77
CA ARG A 73 7.07 2.41 -10.02
C ARG A 73 7.52 3.77 -9.48
N MET A 74 6.59 4.71 -9.47
CA MET A 74 6.76 6.04 -8.90
C MET A 74 5.68 6.25 -7.84
N ASP A 75 6.09 6.45 -6.59
CA ASP A 75 5.17 6.67 -5.47
C ASP A 75 4.89 8.16 -5.28
N ARG A 76 3.62 8.55 -5.26
CA ARG A 76 3.15 9.92 -5.14
C ARG A 76 2.42 10.23 -3.84
N CYS A 77 2.42 9.32 -2.89
CA CYS A 77 1.69 9.47 -1.63
C CYS A 77 2.13 10.74 -0.88
N MET A 78 3.41 11.10 -0.95
CA MET A 78 3.93 12.31 -0.30
C MET A 78 3.42 13.62 -0.91
N MET A 79 2.72 13.61 -2.05
CA MET A 79 2.03 14.81 -2.55
C MET A 79 0.92 15.29 -1.61
N CYS A 80 0.30 14.35 -0.84
CA CYS A 80 -0.74 14.63 0.14
C CYS A 80 -0.26 14.40 1.58
N HIS A 81 0.63 13.43 1.81
CA HIS A 81 1.17 13.06 3.12
C HIS A 81 2.51 13.77 3.40
N LEU A 82 2.51 15.11 3.43
CA LEU A 82 3.74 15.91 3.48
C LEU A 82 4.47 15.89 4.83
N GLY A 83 3.78 15.58 5.93
CA GLY A 83 4.36 15.59 7.28
C GLY A 83 5.06 14.29 7.69
N VAL A 84 5.10 13.27 6.82
CA VAL A 84 5.54 11.91 7.18
C VAL A 84 6.96 11.81 7.71
N GLU A 85 7.86 12.69 7.26
CA GLU A 85 9.28 12.70 7.66
C GLU A 85 9.61 13.77 8.73
N ASP A 86 8.66 14.65 9.06
CA ASP A 86 8.92 15.78 9.95
C ASP A 86 8.35 15.51 11.35
N PRO A 87 9.22 15.34 12.38
CA PRO A 87 8.79 15.05 13.75
C PRO A 87 7.94 16.16 14.39
N ARG A 88 7.97 17.38 13.85
CA ARG A 88 7.11 18.49 14.31
C ARG A 88 5.62 18.22 14.12
N PHE A 89 5.27 17.25 13.27
CA PHE A 89 3.88 16.90 12.95
C PHE A 89 3.39 15.60 13.61
N ALA A 90 4.06 15.11 14.64
CA ALA A 90 3.67 13.89 15.36
C ALA A 90 2.24 13.95 15.93
N ASP A 91 1.77 15.13 16.30
CA ASP A 91 0.42 15.44 16.81
C ASP A 91 -0.56 15.91 15.73
N ALA A 92 -0.11 16.02 14.47
CA ALA A 92 -0.95 16.53 13.39
C ALA A 92 -2.06 15.56 13.01
N PRO A 93 -3.19 16.07 12.49
CA PRO A 93 -4.24 15.23 11.93
C PRO A 93 -3.76 14.56 10.63
N GLN A 94 -4.34 13.40 10.29
CA GLN A 94 -4.14 12.84 8.95
C GLN A 94 -4.67 13.78 7.87
N PRO A 95 -3.98 13.87 6.72
CA PRO A 95 -2.86 13.03 6.27
C PRO A 95 -1.46 13.60 6.63
N PHE A 96 -1.34 14.55 7.52
CA PHE A 96 -0.12 15.33 7.77
C PHE A 96 0.72 14.81 8.95
N ARG A 97 0.31 13.71 9.56
CA ARG A 97 1.01 13.15 10.72
C ARG A 97 2.33 12.52 10.34
N THR A 98 3.36 12.75 11.17
CA THR A 98 4.65 12.06 11.09
C THR A 98 4.45 10.54 11.14
N HIS A 99 5.14 9.83 10.28
CA HIS A 99 5.15 8.37 10.28
C HIS A 99 6.12 7.86 11.36
N PRO A 100 5.77 6.80 12.09
CA PRO A 100 6.73 6.14 12.97
C PRO A 100 7.96 5.68 12.18
N GLU A 101 9.14 5.85 12.76
CA GLU A 101 10.37 5.39 12.12
C GLU A 101 10.37 3.87 11.94
N ILE A 102 10.70 3.41 10.75
CA ILE A 102 10.95 2.01 10.43
C ILE A 102 12.43 1.87 10.08
N PRO A 103 13.27 1.35 11.00
CA PRO A 103 14.71 1.28 10.79
C PRO A 103 15.06 0.58 9.47
N LYS A 104 15.98 1.17 8.71
CA LYS A 104 16.48 0.63 7.42
C LYS A 104 15.46 0.62 6.27
N HIS A 105 14.34 1.33 6.41
CA HIS A 105 13.31 1.46 5.37
C HIS A 105 13.05 2.94 5.03
N PRO A 106 14.04 3.65 4.49
CA PRO A 106 13.87 5.06 4.14
C PRO A 106 12.85 5.22 3.01
N PHE A 107 12.02 6.27 3.09
CA PHE A 107 10.92 6.50 2.14
C PHE A 107 11.41 6.72 0.70
N GLU A 108 12.54 7.39 0.53
CA GLU A 108 13.17 7.66 -0.76
C GLU A 108 13.60 6.37 -1.50
N ARG A 109 13.69 5.25 -0.79
CA ARG A 109 14.03 3.95 -1.39
C ARG A 109 12.80 3.07 -1.62
N PHE A 110 11.92 3.02 -0.64
CA PHE A 110 10.80 2.07 -0.64
C PHE A 110 9.48 2.69 -1.09
N GLY A 111 9.33 4.00 -1.01
CA GLY A 111 8.04 4.65 -1.14
C GLY A 111 7.07 4.21 -0.03
N CYS A 112 5.80 4.42 -0.24
CA CYS A 112 4.74 4.11 0.73
C CYS A 112 3.96 2.85 0.33
N THR A 113 3.70 2.68 -0.98
CA THR A 113 2.84 1.60 -1.49
C THR A 113 3.44 0.21 -1.36
N VAL A 114 4.76 0.08 -1.19
CA VAL A 114 5.41 -1.20 -0.87
C VAL A 114 4.86 -1.80 0.42
N CYS A 115 4.59 -0.94 1.42
CA CYS A 115 4.08 -1.35 2.73
C CYS A 115 2.58 -1.17 2.88
N HIS A 116 1.98 -0.16 2.24
CA HIS A 116 0.58 0.19 2.42
C HIS A 116 -0.33 -0.29 1.28
N GLN A 117 0.22 -0.71 0.13
CA GLN A 117 -0.54 -0.93 -1.09
C GLN A 117 -1.19 0.39 -1.59
N GLY A 118 -2.31 0.33 -2.31
CA GLY A 118 -2.89 1.49 -2.96
C GLY A 118 -2.32 1.70 -4.37
N GLN A 119 -2.68 2.82 -5.00
CA GLN A 119 -2.25 3.16 -6.35
C GLN A 119 -1.17 4.24 -6.31
N ASP A 120 0.05 3.85 -6.59
CA ASP A 120 1.26 4.66 -6.44
C ASP A 120 1.30 5.93 -7.32
N MET A 121 0.77 5.88 -8.54
CA MET A 121 0.81 7.00 -9.49
C MET A 121 -0.41 7.92 -9.45
N ALA A 122 -1.36 7.66 -8.56
CA ALA A 122 -2.58 8.44 -8.45
C ALA A 122 -2.34 9.86 -7.90
N THR A 123 -3.27 10.76 -8.24
CA THR A 123 -3.23 12.18 -7.85
C THR A 123 -4.50 12.64 -7.13
N THR A 124 -5.42 11.72 -6.87
CA THR A 124 -6.62 11.92 -6.06
C THR A 124 -6.64 10.94 -4.90
N THR A 125 -7.28 11.27 -3.80
CA THR A 125 -7.36 10.41 -2.61
C THR A 125 -8.08 9.10 -2.91
N GLN A 126 -9.15 9.15 -3.69
CA GLN A 126 -9.92 7.95 -4.05
C GLN A 126 -9.05 6.96 -4.82
N ASP A 127 -8.36 7.45 -5.85
CA ASP A 127 -7.51 6.61 -6.69
C ASP A 127 -6.29 6.13 -5.94
N ALA A 128 -5.59 7.01 -5.19
CA ALA A 128 -4.41 6.67 -4.42
C ALA A 128 -4.67 5.57 -3.39
N HIS A 129 -5.85 5.58 -2.78
CA HIS A 129 -6.27 4.54 -1.85
C HIS A 129 -6.84 3.29 -2.56
N GLY A 130 -6.79 3.23 -3.90
CA GLY A 130 -7.23 2.09 -4.69
C GLY A 130 -8.74 1.87 -4.70
N ARG A 131 -9.54 2.91 -4.44
CA ARG A 131 -11.01 2.86 -4.47
C ARG A 131 -11.55 3.10 -5.87
N VAL A 132 -11.00 2.38 -6.83
CA VAL A 132 -11.36 2.46 -8.26
C VAL A 132 -11.69 1.06 -8.78
N PRO A 133 -12.58 0.96 -9.77
CA PRO A 133 -12.92 -0.33 -10.37
C PRO A 133 -11.69 -1.07 -10.89
N PHE A 134 -11.66 -2.36 -10.69
CA PHE A 134 -10.61 -3.28 -11.20
C PHE A 134 -9.20 -3.08 -10.62
N TRP A 135 -9.02 -2.20 -9.63
CA TRP A 135 -7.75 -2.11 -8.93
C TRP A 135 -7.60 -3.24 -7.90
N GLU A 136 -6.61 -4.09 -8.08
CA GLU A 136 -6.46 -5.31 -7.29
C GLU A 136 -5.77 -5.13 -5.95
N GLU A 137 -5.08 -4.00 -5.74
CA GLU A 137 -4.31 -3.71 -4.53
C GLU A 137 -4.79 -2.41 -3.85
N PRO A 138 -6.01 -2.35 -3.31
CA PRO A 138 -6.45 -1.19 -2.55
C PRO A 138 -5.58 -0.98 -1.31
N LEU A 139 -5.64 0.21 -0.73
CA LEU A 139 -4.94 0.51 0.52
C LEU A 139 -5.26 -0.56 1.57
N LEU A 140 -4.23 -1.21 2.08
CA LEU A 140 -4.39 -2.29 3.04
C LEU A 140 -4.87 -1.74 4.39
N PRO A 141 -5.95 -2.26 4.97
CA PRO A 141 -6.41 -1.83 6.29
C PRO A 141 -5.31 -1.93 7.35
N ALA A 142 -5.30 -0.99 8.29
CA ALA A 142 -4.23 -0.83 9.27
C ALA A 142 -3.90 -2.11 10.05
N GLU A 143 -4.91 -2.89 10.37
CA GLU A 143 -4.81 -4.13 11.12
C GLU A 143 -4.14 -5.28 10.35
N TYR A 144 -4.01 -5.18 9.03
CA TYR A 144 -3.35 -6.20 8.19
C TYR A 144 -1.98 -5.76 7.68
N ARG A 145 -1.52 -4.55 8.00
CA ARG A 145 -0.25 -3.99 7.45
C ARG A 145 0.97 -4.85 7.71
N GLN A 146 1.01 -5.60 8.82
CA GLN A 146 2.13 -6.51 9.11
C GLN A 146 2.33 -7.59 8.04
N ALA A 147 1.31 -7.88 7.23
CA ALA A 147 1.41 -8.83 6.13
C ALA A 147 2.48 -8.42 5.10
N THR A 148 2.65 -7.13 4.85
CA THR A 148 3.60 -6.65 3.83
C THR A 148 5.06 -6.91 4.21
N CYS A 149 5.37 -6.95 5.51
CA CYS A 149 6.69 -7.30 6.01
C CYS A 149 7.13 -8.70 5.57
N GLY A 150 6.22 -9.69 5.64
CA GLY A 150 6.51 -11.08 5.31
C GLY A 150 6.84 -11.34 3.85
N GLY A 151 6.45 -10.44 2.95
CA GLY A 151 6.80 -10.52 1.53
C GLY A 151 8.32 -10.43 1.28
N CYS A 152 9.02 -9.60 2.05
CA CYS A 152 10.47 -9.45 2.00
C CYS A 152 11.18 -10.26 3.10
N HIS A 153 10.61 -10.33 4.28
CA HIS A 153 11.18 -10.96 5.47
C HIS A 153 10.53 -12.32 5.76
N PHE A 154 10.52 -13.20 4.75
CA PHE A 154 9.91 -14.52 4.90
C PHE A 154 10.57 -15.32 6.03
N GLY A 155 9.74 -15.84 6.93
CA GLY A 155 10.20 -16.71 8.04
C GLY A 155 10.91 -16.00 9.19
N ALA A 156 11.21 -14.70 9.06
CA ALA A 156 11.86 -13.95 10.13
C ALA A 156 10.87 -13.55 11.23
N ASP A 157 11.34 -13.56 12.47
CA ASP A 157 10.66 -12.90 13.58
C ASP A 157 11.13 -11.45 13.63
N LEU A 158 10.20 -10.55 13.35
CA LEU A 158 10.47 -9.12 13.30
C LEU A 158 9.85 -8.44 14.52
N ALA A 159 10.64 -7.60 15.17
CA ALA A 159 10.11 -6.73 16.20
C ALA A 159 8.97 -5.85 15.60
N GLY A 160 7.88 -5.72 16.34
CA GLY A 160 6.72 -4.93 15.90
C GLY A 160 5.74 -5.65 14.95
N THR A 161 5.94 -6.95 14.66
CA THR A 161 5.01 -7.74 13.82
C THR A 161 4.36 -8.93 14.54
N PRO A 162 3.75 -8.75 15.72
CA PRO A 162 3.22 -9.86 16.51
C PRO A 162 2.16 -10.69 15.78
N LEU A 163 1.26 -10.07 15.02
CA LEU A 163 0.23 -10.80 14.28
C LEU A 163 0.82 -11.69 13.16
N LEU A 164 1.86 -11.22 12.48
CA LEU A 164 2.55 -12.01 11.46
C LEU A 164 3.23 -13.26 12.08
N SER A 165 3.94 -13.07 13.20
CA SER A 165 4.60 -14.18 13.93
C SER A 165 3.56 -15.14 14.49
N GLN A 166 2.49 -14.65 15.10
CA GLN A 166 1.38 -15.45 15.60
C GLN A 166 0.71 -16.27 14.48
N GLY A 167 0.41 -15.62 13.35
CA GLY A 167 -0.24 -16.30 12.22
C GLY A 167 0.62 -17.45 11.66
N ARG A 168 1.96 -17.26 11.61
CA ARG A 168 2.90 -18.30 11.21
C ARG A 168 2.91 -19.49 12.20
N GLN A 169 2.87 -19.21 13.51
CA GLN A 169 2.79 -20.25 14.53
C GLN A 169 1.46 -21.00 14.45
N LEU A 170 0.35 -20.28 14.32
CA LEU A 170 -0.98 -20.87 14.19
C LEU A 170 -1.12 -21.78 12.96
N TYR A 171 -0.49 -21.42 11.83
CA TYR A 171 -0.48 -22.25 10.62
C TYR A 171 0.05 -23.68 10.91
N ALA A 172 1.08 -23.81 11.73
CA ALA A 172 1.61 -25.11 12.16
C ALA A 172 0.73 -25.73 13.25
N GLN A 173 0.38 -24.98 14.30
CA GLN A 173 -0.32 -25.49 15.49
C GLN A 173 -1.76 -25.93 15.19
N ARG A 174 -2.46 -25.25 14.28
CA ARG A 174 -3.84 -25.58 13.86
C ARG A 174 -3.88 -26.64 12.75
N GLY A 175 -2.73 -27.24 12.40
CA GLY A 175 -2.63 -28.35 11.48
C GLY A 175 -2.74 -27.99 10.00
N CYS A 176 -2.73 -26.72 9.62
CA CYS A 176 -2.84 -26.29 8.20
C CYS A 176 -1.71 -26.90 7.35
N VAL A 177 -0.52 -27.05 7.92
CA VAL A 177 0.68 -27.65 7.29
C VAL A 177 0.48 -29.10 6.89
N ALA A 178 -0.45 -29.84 7.50
CA ALA A 178 -0.71 -31.24 7.15
C ALA A 178 -1.29 -31.37 5.73
N CYS A 179 -2.09 -30.41 5.31
CA CYS A 179 -2.74 -30.41 3.98
C CYS A 179 -2.09 -29.46 3.00
N HIS A 180 -1.60 -28.30 3.46
CA HIS A 180 -1.08 -27.23 2.61
C HIS A 180 0.45 -27.15 2.65
N ARG A 181 1.02 -26.81 1.49
CA ARG A 181 2.45 -26.58 1.32
C ARG A 181 2.76 -25.09 1.21
N ILE A 182 3.85 -24.65 1.83
CA ILE A 182 4.45 -23.33 1.67
C ILE A 182 5.94 -23.51 1.38
N ARG A 183 6.43 -23.01 0.24
CA ARG A 183 7.84 -23.12 -0.21
C ARG A 183 8.39 -24.55 -0.12
N GLY A 184 7.59 -25.50 -0.55
CA GLY A 184 7.98 -26.92 -0.57
C GLY A 184 7.81 -27.69 0.75
N VAL A 185 7.48 -27.00 1.86
CA VAL A 185 7.28 -27.62 3.18
C VAL A 185 5.79 -27.79 3.48
N GLY A 186 5.35 -29.00 3.83
CA GLY A 186 3.97 -29.34 4.17
C GLY A 186 3.35 -30.37 3.23
N GLY A 187 2.04 -30.65 3.45
CA GLY A 187 1.26 -31.62 2.71
C GLY A 187 0.89 -31.16 1.29
N ALA A 188 0.30 -32.07 0.52
CA ALA A 188 -0.11 -31.85 -0.86
C ALA A 188 -1.61 -32.15 -1.10
N LEU A 189 -2.40 -32.33 -0.04
CA LEU A 189 -3.84 -32.54 -0.15
C LEU A 189 -4.60 -31.26 -0.52
N GLY A 190 -4.11 -30.11 -0.02
CA GLY A 190 -4.61 -28.79 -0.38
C GLY A 190 -3.68 -28.08 -1.37
N PRO A 191 -4.12 -26.92 -1.91
CA PRO A 191 -3.30 -26.14 -2.83
C PRO A 191 -2.03 -25.59 -2.15
N ASP A 192 -0.98 -25.37 -2.95
CA ASP A 192 0.23 -24.68 -2.53
C ASP A 192 -0.08 -23.21 -2.21
N LEU A 193 0.26 -22.79 -1.00
CA LEU A 193 -0.01 -21.46 -0.46
C LEU A 193 1.19 -20.52 -0.56
N THR A 194 2.30 -20.92 -1.17
CA THR A 194 3.54 -20.13 -1.26
C THR A 194 3.31 -18.68 -1.72
N PHE A 195 2.35 -18.47 -2.63
CA PHE A 195 2.02 -17.15 -3.16
C PHE A 195 0.52 -16.83 -3.05
N VAL A 196 -0.15 -17.36 -2.03
CA VAL A 196 -1.60 -17.18 -1.87
C VAL A 196 -1.96 -15.71 -1.67
N GLY A 197 -1.18 -14.95 -0.94
CA GLY A 197 -1.41 -13.52 -0.70
C GLY A 197 -1.30 -12.65 -1.96
N GLY A 198 -0.62 -13.12 -3.01
CA GLY A 198 -0.62 -12.50 -4.33
C GLY A 198 -1.86 -12.81 -5.17
N ARG A 199 -2.45 -13.99 -4.96
CA ARG A 199 -3.66 -14.46 -5.69
C ARG A 199 -4.98 -14.08 -4.99
N LYS A 200 -4.97 -14.03 -3.66
CA LYS A 200 -6.11 -13.69 -2.80
C LYS A 200 -5.70 -12.53 -1.90
N ARG A 201 -5.95 -11.31 -2.37
CA ARG A 201 -5.47 -10.06 -1.75
C ARG A 201 -6.45 -9.44 -0.77
N ASP A 202 -7.73 -9.83 -0.84
CA ASP A 202 -8.79 -9.34 0.05
C ASP A 202 -8.73 -10.05 1.42
N PRO A 203 -8.46 -9.32 2.52
CA PRO A 203 -8.49 -9.89 3.87
C PRO A 203 -9.82 -10.55 4.21
N ALA A 204 -10.93 -9.96 3.76
CA ALA A 204 -12.27 -10.48 4.03
C ALA A 204 -12.50 -11.82 3.34
N TRP A 205 -11.88 -12.06 2.16
CA TRP A 205 -11.94 -13.36 1.51
C TRP A 205 -11.30 -14.44 2.38
N HIS A 206 -10.12 -14.19 2.99
CA HIS A 206 -9.46 -15.15 3.87
C HIS A 206 -10.29 -15.48 5.10
N LEU A 207 -10.86 -14.46 5.75
CA LEU A 207 -11.72 -14.65 6.92
C LEU A 207 -12.96 -15.51 6.58
N ARG A 208 -13.62 -15.21 5.45
CA ARG A 208 -14.75 -16.02 4.97
C ARG A 208 -14.30 -17.45 4.66
N HIS A 209 -13.16 -17.60 3.97
CA HIS A 209 -12.63 -18.91 3.61
C HIS A 209 -12.28 -19.78 4.81
N PHE A 210 -11.72 -19.23 5.86
CA PHE A 210 -11.47 -19.98 7.09
C PHE A 210 -12.76 -20.39 7.78
N LYS A 211 -13.76 -19.54 7.81
CA LYS A 211 -15.05 -19.82 8.48
C LYS A 211 -15.92 -20.79 7.69
N ASP A 212 -15.94 -20.65 6.38
CA ASP A 212 -16.69 -21.48 5.44
C ASP A 212 -15.94 -21.62 4.11
N PRO A 213 -15.08 -22.65 3.99
CA PRO A 213 -14.31 -22.85 2.77
C PRO A 213 -15.17 -23.12 1.54
N GLN A 214 -16.30 -23.81 1.68
CA GLN A 214 -17.17 -24.16 0.57
C GLN A 214 -17.93 -22.95 0.02
N ALA A 215 -18.27 -21.98 0.86
CA ALA A 215 -18.89 -20.73 0.43
C ALA A 215 -17.97 -19.86 -0.44
N THR A 216 -16.66 -20.05 -0.36
CA THR A 216 -15.67 -19.29 -1.13
C THR A 216 -15.02 -20.06 -2.27
N VAL A 217 -14.97 -21.40 -2.15
CA VAL A 217 -14.40 -22.31 -3.15
C VAL A 217 -15.29 -23.54 -3.26
N LEU A 218 -16.07 -23.58 -4.34
CA LEU A 218 -17.00 -24.69 -4.59
C LEU A 218 -16.24 -26.03 -4.61
N GLY A 219 -16.76 -27.02 -3.88
CA GLY A 219 -16.16 -28.35 -3.79
C GLY A 219 -14.93 -28.44 -2.87
N SER A 220 -14.65 -27.41 -2.09
CA SER A 220 -13.57 -27.46 -1.10
C SER A 220 -13.80 -28.55 -0.08
N THR A 221 -12.76 -29.38 0.17
CA THR A 221 -12.72 -30.39 1.23
C THR A 221 -12.01 -29.88 2.50
N MET A 222 -11.55 -28.62 2.50
CA MET A 222 -10.97 -27.97 3.67
C MET A 222 -12.01 -27.92 4.81
N PRO A 223 -11.67 -28.32 6.04
CA PRO A 223 -12.57 -28.20 7.17
C PRO A 223 -12.78 -26.73 7.56
N PRO A 224 -13.98 -26.35 8.07
CA PRO A 224 -14.21 -24.99 8.56
C PRO A 224 -13.53 -24.76 9.91
N PHE A 225 -12.94 -23.57 10.06
CA PHE A 225 -12.25 -23.09 11.26
C PHE A 225 -13.05 -22.02 12.02
N LYS A 226 -14.38 -22.01 11.90
CA LYS A 226 -15.28 -21.05 12.57
C LYS A 226 -15.23 -21.10 14.11
N HIS A 227 -14.64 -22.16 14.68
CA HIS A 227 -14.45 -22.33 16.11
C HIS A 227 -13.22 -21.57 16.65
N LEU A 228 -12.33 -21.08 15.77
CA LEU A 228 -11.18 -20.29 16.20
C LEU A 228 -11.60 -18.87 16.58
N PRO A 229 -10.95 -18.26 17.59
CA PRO A 229 -11.13 -16.86 17.94
C PRO A 229 -10.84 -15.91 16.76
N GLU A 230 -11.52 -14.77 16.76
CA GLU A 230 -11.35 -13.78 15.66
C GLU A 230 -9.94 -13.22 15.56
N ASP A 231 -9.23 -13.08 16.66
CA ASP A 231 -7.82 -12.66 16.68
C ASP A 231 -6.88 -13.71 16.04
N GLU A 232 -7.12 -15.01 16.26
CA GLU A 232 -6.40 -16.08 15.58
C GLU A 232 -6.68 -16.10 14.08
N LEU A 233 -7.95 -15.97 13.68
CA LEU A 233 -8.34 -15.89 12.27
C LEU A 233 -7.71 -14.67 11.60
N LYS A 234 -7.63 -13.55 12.30
CA LYS A 234 -6.96 -12.34 11.85
C LYS A 234 -5.44 -12.54 11.68
N ALA A 235 -4.79 -13.16 12.66
CA ALA A 235 -3.36 -13.47 12.58
C ALA A 235 -3.05 -14.43 11.43
N LEU A 236 -3.86 -15.47 11.23
CA LEU A 236 -3.78 -16.36 10.06
C LEU A 236 -3.97 -15.60 8.76
N THR A 237 -4.92 -14.66 8.70
CA THR A 237 -5.15 -13.80 7.53
C THR A 237 -3.91 -12.95 7.22
N VAL A 238 -3.31 -12.33 8.23
CA VAL A 238 -2.05 -11.57 8.07
C VAL A 238 -0.95 -12.46 7.50
N TYR A 239 -0.82 -13.68 8.00
CA TYR A 239 0.18 -14.63 7.50
C TYR A 239 -0.12 -15.05 6.05
N MET A 240 -1.35 -15.37 5.69
CA MET A 240 -1.71 -15.71 4.30
C MET A 240 -1.43 -14.55 3.33
N LEU A 241 -1.81 -13.34 3.69
CA LEU A 241 -1.55 -12.13 2.90
C LEU A 241 -0.05 -11.86 2.73
N SER A 242 0.79 -12.30 3.68
CA SER A 242 2.24 -12.13 3.62
C SER A 242 2.91 -13.07 2.61
N LEU A 243 2.24 -14.14 2.22
CA LEU A 243 2.74 -15.15 1.27
C LEU A 243 2.57 -14.64 -0.17
N ARG A 244 3.43 -13.71 -0.55
CA ARG A 244 3.43 -13.04 -1.85
C ARG A 244 4.83 -12.92 -2.41
N GLN A 245 4.93 -12.85 -3.73
CA GLN A 245 6.19 -12.57 -4.41
C GLN A 245 6.46 -11.07 -4.36
N MET A 246 7.65 -10.69 -3.93
CA MET A 246 8.13 -9.32 -4.00
C MET A 246 9.10 -9.17 -5.15
N PRO A 247 9.21 -7.97 -5.77
CA PRO A 247 10.26 -7.69 -6.73
C PRO A 247 11.64 -7.99 -6.14
N SER A 248 12.47 -8.72 -6.88
CA SER A 248 13.79 -9.15 -6.40
C SER A 248 14.69 -8.01 -5.95
N ALA A 249 14.56 -6.86 -6.58
CA ALA A 249 15.33 -5.66 -6.24
C ALA A 249 14.96 -5.01 -4.89
N LEU A 250 13.77 -5.33 -4.35
CA LEU A 250 13.36 -4.90 -3.00
C LEU A 250 13.79 -5.92 -1.93
N LEU A 251 14.21 -7.12 -2.34
CA LEU A 251 14.66 -8.13 -1.39
C LEU A 251 16.02 -7.72 -0.81
N PRO A 252 16.28 -8.04 0.47
CA PRO A 252 17.63 -7.90 1.01
C PRO A 252 18.60 -8.73 0.19
N ALA A 253 19.82 -8.23 -0.01
CA ALA A 253 20.87 -8.99 -0.67
C ALA A 253 20.99 -10.39 -0.01
N PRO A 254 21.15 -11.47 -0.80
CA PRO A 254 21.34 -12.79 -0.23
C PRO A 254 22.52 -12.72 0.76
N ARG A 255 22.28 -13.18 1.99
CA ARG A 255 23.37 -13.32 2.97
C ARG A 255 24.35 -14.30 2.34
N THR A 256 25.49 -13.79 1.84
CA THR A 256 26.60 -14.65 1.45
C THR A 256 26.88 -15.52 2.65
N ALA A 257 26.78 -16.86 2.47
CA ALA A 257 27.19 -17.78 3.50
C ALA A 257 28.59 -17.38 3.91
N ALA A 258 28.78 -17.03 5.18
CA ALA A 258 30.12 -16.76 5.69
C ALA A 258 30.97 -17.98 5.32
N ALA A 259 32.01 -17.74 4.54
CA ALA A 259 32.95 -18.83 4.17
C ALA A 259 33.34 -19.52 5.43
N ALA A 260 33.09 -20.82 5.49
CA ALA A 260 33.55 -21.65 6.63
C ALA A 260 35.06 -21.41 6.78
N PRO A 261 35.56 -21.19 8.00
CA PRO A 261 36.99 -21.04 8.22
C PRO A 261 37.69 -22.30 7.70
N PRO A 262 38.87 -22.14 7.06
CA PRO A 262 39.61 -23.27 6.56
C PRO A 262 39.89 -24.25 7.73
N ALA A 263 39.56 -25.54 7.52
CA ALA A 263 39.90 -26.60 8.46
C ALA A 263 41.40 -26.59 8.70
N ARG A 264 41.81 -26.48 9.95
CA ARG A 264 43.20 -26.65 10.36
C ARG A 264 43.58 -28.13 10.41
#